data_c690f7da64a28bc931c83c9c66357e64
#
_entry.id   c690f7da64a28bc931c83c9c66357e64
#
_cell.length_a   1.000
_cell.length_b   1.000
_cell.length_c   1.000
_cell.angle_alpha   90.00
_cell.angle_beta   90.00
_cell.angle_gamma   90.00
#
_symmetry.space_group_name_H-M   'P 1'
#
loop_
_entity.id
_entity.type
_entity.pdbx_description
1 polymer ?
#
loop_
_entity_poly.entity_id
_entity_poly.type
_entity_poly.pdbx_seq_one_letter_code
_entity_poly.pdbx_strand_id
1 'polypeptide(L)'
;VKKAYAEGIKNGALSSLDYIDFLYNQDLTTDAAMAFDTYFKNLMATDSNLIAALDNDFTTNNPENSWRYYKMLFANRANNIAWKVYEDQPNNKALMAEAYRWAKAAVQLEPKSPYYLDTLAHLMFAHGDKKEAVATEEKAVSLLSQDEDGNAEQKEEIKKNLIKMRQGL
;
A
#
# COMPACT_ATOMS: atom_id res chain seq x y z
N VAL A 1 10.21 -20.50 -11.27
CA VAL A 1 9.69 -19.14 -11.46
C VAL A 1 10.45 -18.15 -10.58
N LYS A 2 10.44 -18.25 -9.22
CA LYS A 2 11.17 -17.33 -8.30
C LYS A 2 12.65 -17.15 -8.69
N LYS A 3 13.36 -18.24 -9.06
CA LYS A 3 14.76 -18.17 -9.48
C LYS A 3 14.94 -17.37 -10.78
N ALA A 4 14.04 -17.54 -11.76
CA ALA A 4 14.09 -16.79 -13.03
C ALA A 4 13.87 -15.28 -12.82
N TYR A 5 12.94 -14.90 -11.90
CA TYR A 5 12.75 -13.50 -11.52
C TYR A 5 13.99 -12.92 -10.82
N ALA A 6 14.58 -13.66 -9.89
CA ALA A 6 15.79 -13.22 -9.21
C ALA A 6 16.96 -13.01 -10.18
N GLU A 7 17.11 -13.87 -11.18
CA GLU A 7 18.09 -13.72 -12.27
C GLU A 7 17.75 -12.52 -13.15
N GLY A 8 16.46 -12.31 -13.50
CA GLY A 8 15.99 -11.16 -14.28
C GLY A 8 16.29 -9.83 -13.60
N ILE A 9 16.03 -9.74 -12.28
CA ILE A 9 16.36 -8.55 -11.48
C ILE A 9 17.89 -8.33 -11.47
N LYS A 10 18.67 -9.37 -11.19
CA LYS A 10 20.12 -9.30 -11.14
C LYS A 10 20.74 -8.84 -12.46
N ASN A 11 20.14 -9.20 -13.59
CA ASN A 11 20.58 -8.84 -14.93
C ASN A 11 19.99 -7.53 -15.44
N GLY A 12 19.17 -6.84 -14.64
CA GLY A 12 18.48 -5.59 -15.04
C GLY A 12 17.36 -5.79 -16.07
N ALA A 13 16.95 -7.03 -16.34
CA ALA A 13 15.84 -7.33 -17.26
C ALA A 13 14.45 -7.17 -16.63
N LEU A 14 14.38 -7.18 -15.29
CA LEU A 14 13.15 -7.00 -14.49
C LEU A 14 13.43 -6.07 -13.34
N SER A 15 12.46 -5.21 -13.01
CA SER A 15 12.52 -4.40 -11.81
C SER A 15 12.11 -5.20 -10.55
N SER A 16 12.50 -4.71 -9.38
CA SER A 16 12.02 -5.27 -8.11
C SER A 16 10.48 -5.18 -8.00
N LEU A 17 9.89 -4.17 -8.59
CA LEU A 17 8.43 -3.97 -8.60
C LEU A 17 7.72 -5.03 -9.47
N ASP A 18 8.29 -5.45 -10.60
CA ASP A 18 7.72 -6.53 -11.42
C ASP A 18 7.69 -7.86 -10.67
N TYR A 19 8.73 -8.12 -9.86
CA TYR A 19 8.76 -9.32 -9.02
C TYR A 19 7.72 -9.27 -7.91
N ILE A 20 7.55 -8.11 -7.29
CA ILE A 20 6.53 -7.90 -6.25
C ILE A 20 5.13 -8.11 -6.82
N ASP A 21 4.84 -7.53 -8.00
CA ASP A 21 3.57 -7.71 -8.70
C ASP A 21 3.32 -9.18 -9.06
N PHE A 22 4.35 -9.89 -9.51
CA PHE A 22 4.25 -11.32 -9.75
C PHE A 22 3.86 -12.10 -8.50
N LEU A 23 4.53 -11.86 -7.37
CA LEU A 23 4.25 -12.54 -6.11
C LEU A 23 2.83 -12.23 -5.61
N TYR A 24 2.42 -10.96 -5.69
CA TYR A 24 1.08 -10.52 -5.34
C TYR A 24 0.01 -11.22 -6.16
N ASN A 25 0.18 -11.28 -7.49
CA ASN A 25 -0.78 -11.91 -8.41
C ASN A 25 -0.83 -13.45 -8.29
N GLN A 26 0.13 -14.07 -7.59
CA GLN A 26 0.14 -15.49 -7.26
C GLN A 26 -0.38 -15.76 -5.84
N ASP A 27 -0.99 -14.79 -5.17
CA ASP A 27 -1.45 -14.88 -3.77
C ASP A 27 -0.35 -15.33 -2.79
N LEU A 28 0.91 -15.02 -3.10
CA LEU A 28 2.06 -15.30 -2.24
C LEU A 28 2.29 -14.12 -1.28
N THR A 29 1.30 -13.84 -0.42
CA THR A 29 1.25 -12.65 0.44
C THR A 29 2.52 -12.42 1.24
N THR A 30 3.01 -13.44 1.93
CA THR A 30 4.23 -13.30 2.75
C THR A 30 5.46 -12.97 1.90
N ASP A 31 5.65 -13.65 0.78
CA ASP A 31 6.77 -13.38 -0.13
C ASP A 31 6.68 -11.98 -0.76
N ALA A 32 5.47 -11.58 -1.19
CA ALA A 32 5.22 -10.24 -1.74
C ALA A 32 5.51 -9.14 -0.72
N ALA A 33 5.04 -9.32 0.52
CA ALA A 33 5.26 -8.39 1.61
C ALA A 33 6.76 -8.28 1.98
N MET A 34 7.49 -9.40 2.06
CA MET A 34 8.94 -9.38 2.32
C MET A 34 9.74 -8.72 1.19
N ALA A 35 9.35 -8.97 -0.07
CA ALA A 35 9.98 -8.33 -1.22
C ALA A 35 9.71 -6.81 -1.23
N PHE A 36 8.47 -6.41 -0.95
CA PHE A 36 8.10 -5.00 -0.86
C PHE A 36 8.77 -4.30 0.33
N ASP A 37 8.87 -4.95 1.48
CA ASP A 37 9.59 -4.43 2.65
C ASP A 37 11.05 -4.13 2.32
N THR A 38 11.71 -5.07 1.65
CA THR A 38 13.11 -4.90 1.23
C THR A 38 13.23 -3.72 0.25
N TYR A 39 12.36 -3.65 -0.75
CA TYR A 39 12.33 -2.53 -1.70
C TYR A 39 12.09 -1.19 -1.00
N PHE A 40 11.07 -1.13 -0.14
CA PHE A 40 10.70 0.08 0.60
C PHE A 40 11.82 0.58 1.52
N LYS A 41 12.48 -0.33 2.24
CA LYS A 41 13.64 0.01 3.10
C LYS A 41 14.82 0.53 2.29
N ASN A 42 15.12 -0.10 1.16
CA ASN A 42 16.18 0.37 0.27
C ASN A 42 15.86 1.75 -0.31
N LEU A 43 14.61 1.96 -0.74
CA LEU A 43 14.13 3.25 -1.20
C LEU A 43 14.32 4.33 -0.13
N MET A 44 13.83 4.09 1.09
CA MET A 44 13.91 5.04 2.20
C MET A 44 15.33 5.22 2.75
N ALA A 45 16.27 4.35 2.40
CA ALA A 45 17.68 4.53 2.71
C ALA A 45 18.36 5.57 1.81
N THR A 46 17.81 5.87 0.63
CA THR A 46 18.32 6.89 -0.29
C THR A 46 17.96 8.31 0.17
N ASP A 47 16.77 8.47 0.75
CA ASP A 47 16.30 9.72 1.35
C ASP A 47 15.23 9.42 2.41
N SER A 48 15.22 10.18 3.50
CA SER A 48 14.20 10.07 4.54
C SER A 48 12.84 10.66 4.14
N ASN A 49 12.81 11.47 3.07
CA ASN A 49 11.60 11.99 2.46
C ASN A 49 11.13 11.07 1.33
N LEU A 50 9.96 10.49 1.48
CA LEU A 50 9.38 9.54 0.51
C LEU A 50 9.31 10.10 -0.92
N ILE A 51 8.93 11.35 -1.08
CA ILE A 51 8.80 11.97 -2.41
C ILE A 51 10.17 12.09 -3.08
N ALA A 52 11.18 12.55 -2.33
CA ALA A 52 12.53 12.66 -2.84
C ALA A 52 13.15 11.29 -3.16
N ALA A 53 12.92 10.30 -2.29
CA ALA A 53 13.37 8.92 -2.53
C ALA A 53 12.76 8.33 -3.81
N LEU A 54 11.45 8.54 -4.02
CA LEU A 54 10.75 8.09 -5.23
C LEU A 54 11.20 8.85 -6.47
N ASP A 55 11.49 10.14 -6.38
CA ASP A 55 11.99 10.94 -7.50
C ASP A 55 13.39 10.46 -7.94
N ASN A 56 14.25 10.14 -6.99
CA ASN A 56 15.56 9.55 -7.28
C ASN A 56 15.44 8.17 -7.95
N ASP A 57 14.53 7.31 -7.47
CA ASP A 57 14.32 5.99 -8.06
C ASP A 57 13.69 6.11 -9.46
N PHE A 58 12.72 7.01 -9.63
CA PHE A 58 12.09 7.28 -10.92
C PHE A 58 13.10 7.75 -11.97
N THR A 59 13.91 8.75 -11.64
CA THR A 59 14.88 9.33 -12.59
C THR A 59 15.98 8.34 -12.97
N THR A 60 16.31 7.41 -12.07
CA THR A 60 17.36 6.41 -12.28
C THR A 60 16.85 5.19 -13.06
N ASN A 61 15.65 4.69 -12.72
CA ASN A 61 15.18 3.37 -13.16
C ASN A 61 13.97 3.42 -14.10
N ASN A 62 13.23 4.55 -14.17
CA ASN A 62 11.97 4.65 -14.90
C ASN A 62 11.80 5.95 -15.72
N PRO A 63 12.84 6.52 -16.34
CA PRO A 63 12.78 7.85 -16.95
C PRO A 63 11.81 7.94 -18.15
N GLU A 64 11.46 6.82 -18.77
CA GLU A 64 10.53 6.74 -19.91
C GLU A 64 9.05 6.87 -19.50
N ASN A 65 8.75 6.79 -18.21
CA ASN A 65 7.38 6.84 -17.70
C ASN A 65 6.99 8.25 -17.24
N SER A 66 5.68 8.45 -17.01
CA SER A 66 5.19 9.65 -16.35
C SER A 66 5.44 9.56 -14.84
N TRP A 67 6.04 10.60 -14.24
CA TRP A 67 6.22 10.71 -12.79
C TRP A 67 4.90 10.52 -12.01
N ARG A 68 3.81 11.10 -12.53
CA ARG A 68 2.47 10.93 -11.94
C ARG A 68 2.05 9.46 -11.93
N TYR A 69 2.24 8.77 -13.05
CA TYR A 69 1.90 7.35 -13.19
C TYR A 69 2.75 6.49 -12.27
N TYR A 70 4.05 6.75 -12.19
CA TYR A 70 4.97 6.04 -11.30
C TYR A 70 4.54 6.16 -9.82
N LYS A 71 4.23 7.37 -9.33
CA LYS A 71 3.71 7.57 -7.96
C LYS A 71 2.42 6.80 -7.71
N MET A 72 1.50 6.86 -8.67
CA MET A 72 0.23 6.15 -8.57
C MET A 72 0.44 4.63 -8.47
N LEU A 73 1.32 4.07 -9.30
CA LEU A 73 1.65 2.64 -9.24
C LEU A 73 2.26 2.24 -7.90
N PHE A 74 3.20 3.04 -7.40
CA PHE A 74 3.80 2.79 -6.09
C PHE A 74 2.74 2.83 -4.98
N ALA A 75 1.90 3.88 -4.94
CA ALA A 75 0.86 4.03 -3.94
C ALA A 75 -0.12 2.84 -3.96
N ASN A 76 -0.52 2.42 -5.16
CA ASN A 76 -1.39 1.26 -5.34
C ASN A 76 -0.76 -0.03 -4.81
N ARG A 77 0.51 -0.31 -5.14
CA ARG A 77 1.24 -1.48 -4.63
C ARG A 77 1.36 -1.46 -3.11
N ALA A 78 1.78 -0.32 -2.55
CA ALA A 78 1.91 -0.14 -1.12
C ALA A 78 0.58 -0.43 -0.39
N ASN A 79 -0.52 0.11 -0.91
CA ASN A 79 -1.86 -0.13 -0.39
C ASN A 79 -2.28 -1.60 -0.49
N ASN A 80 -2.16 -2.19 -1.68
CA ASN A 80 -2.66 -3.55 -1.94
C ASN A 80 -1.91 -4.60 -1.12
N ILE A 81 -0.59 -4.45 -0.98
CA ILE A 81 0.20 -5.36 -0.14
C ILE A 81 -0.12 -5.14 1.33
N ALA A 82 -0.30 -3.90 1.77
CA ALA A 82 -0.70 -3.59 3.14
C ALA A 82 -2.07 -4.20 3.49
N TRP A 83 -3.03 -4.10 2.59
CA TRP A 83 -4.35 -4.72 2.74
C TRP A 83 -4.26 -6.25 2.80
N LYS A 84 -3.53 -6.89 1.88
CA LYS A 84 -3.31 -8.35 1.89
C LYS A 84 -2.66 -8.84 3.19
N VAL A 85 -1.70 -8.09 3.72
CA VAL A 85 -1.10 -8.41 5.03
C VAL A 85 -2.13 -8.31 6.15
N TYR A 86 -2.97 -7.29 6.14
CA TYR A 86 -4.05 -7.12 7.11
C TYR A 86 -5.02 -8.32 7.08
N GLU A 87 -5.44 -8.78 5.90
CA GLU A 87 -6.35 -9.90 5.74
C GLU A 87 -5.70 -11.25 6.09
N ASP A 88 -4.52 -11.54 5.53
CA ASP A 88 -3.94 -12.88 5.54
C ASP A 88 -3.01 -13.11 6.73
N GLN A 89 -2.46 -12.05 7.35
CA GLN A 89 -1.42 -12.13 8.37
C GLN A 89 -1.72 -11.31 9.65
N PRO A 90 -2.98 -11.26 10.14
CA PRO A 90 -3.36 -10.36 11.24
C PRO A 90 -2.61 -10.63 12.56
N ASN A 91 -2.11 -11.84 12.73
CA ASN A 91 -1.36 -12.26 13.91
C ASN A 91 0.16 -11.99 13.82
N ASN A 92 0.67 -11.63 12.64
CA ASN A 92 2.07 -11.30 12.43
C ASN A 92 2.32 -9.83 12.76
N LYS A 93 2.52 -9.53 14.05
CA LYS A 93 2.67 -8.15 14.54
C LYS A 93 3.78 -7.37 13.84
N ALA A 94 4.91 -8.02 13.51
CA ALA A 94 6.01 -7.35 12.81
C ALA A 94 5.61 -6.93 11.40
N LEU A 95 4.96 -7.83 10.65
CA LEU A 95 4.52 -7.55 9.30
C LEU A 95 3.35 -6.54 9.28
N MET A 96 2.44 -6.60 10.25
CA MET A 96 1.36 -5.62 10.44
C MET A 96 1.91 -4.20 10.69
N ALA A 97 3.00 -4.07 11.46
CA ALA A 97 3.64 -2.78 11.68
C ALA A 97 4.25 -2.20 10.39
N GLU A 98 4.86 -3.04 9.54
CA GLU A 98 5.36 -2.61 8.24
C GLU A 98 4.21 -2.27 7.28
N ALA A 99 3.15 -3.08 7.23
CA ALA A 99 1.95 -2.80 6.45
C ALA A 99 1.34 -1.43 6.80
N TYR A 100 1.31 -1.09 8.08
CA TYR A 100 0.88 0.23 8.56
C TYR A 100 1.76 1.37 7.99
N ARG A 101 3.08 1.18 7.90
CA ARG A 101 4.00 2.15 7.28
C ARG A 101 3.74 2.31 5.79
N TRP A 102 3.49 1.20 5.08
CA TRP A 102 3.20 1.22 3.64
C TRP A 102 1.86 1.89 3.33
N ALA A 103 0.82 1.63 4.12
CA ALA A 103 -0.47 2.31 3.99
C ALA A 103 -0.35 3.82 4.23
N LYS A 104 0.46 4.26 5.21
CA LYS A 104 0.78 5.68 5.41
C LYS A 104 1.46 6.28 4.17
N ALA A 105 2.41 5.57 3.57
CA ALA A 105 3.08 6.01 2.35
C ALA A 105 2.09 6.15 1.17
N ALA A 106 1.17 5.19 1.01
CA ALA A 106 0.13 5.26 -0.02
C ALA A 106 -0.77 6.50 0.16
N VAL A 107 -1.24 6.75 1.39
CA VAL A 107 -2.07 7.93 1.71
C VAL A 107 -1.28 9.24 1.56
N GLN A 108 0.02 9.26 1.87
CA GLN A 108 0.87 10.45 1.65
C GLN A 108 0.94 10.83 0.17
N LEU A 109 0.99 9.84 -0.72
CA LEU A 109 1.05 10.06 -2.17
C LEU A 109 -0.30 10.40 -2.79
N GLU A 110 -1.38 9.76 -2.31
CA GLU A 110 -2.75 9.94 -2.80
C GLU A 110 -3.72 10.18 -1.63
N PRO A 111 -3.68 11.38 -1.00
CA PRO A 111 -4.39 11.67 0.25
C PRO A 111 -5.90 11.78 0.12
N LYS A 112 -6.42 11.69 -1.10
CA LYS A 112 -7.85 11.76 -1.43
C LYS A 112 -8.42 10.41 -1.89
N SER A 113 -7.63 9.34 -1.88
CA SER A 113 -8.13 8.00 -2.19
C SER A 113 -8.93 7.45 -1.00
N PRO A 114 -10.24 7.22 -1.11
CA PRO A 114 -11.04 6.65 -0.03
C PRO A 114 -10.57 5.23 0.32
N TYR A 115 -10.13 4.46 -0.67
CA TYR A 115 -9.65 3.08 -0.50
C TYR A 115 -8.34 2.99 0.28
N TYR A 116 -7.42 3.95 0.06
CA TYR A 116 -6.15 3.97 0.81
C TYR A 116 -6.37 4.46 2.25
N LEU A 117 -7.32 5.36 2.45
CA LEU A 117 -7.72 5.79 3.79
C LEU A 117 -8.40 4.66 4.57
N ASP A 118 -9.27 3.86 3.94
CA ASP A 118 -9.90 2.68 4.54
C ASP A 118 -8.84 1.65 4.97
N THR A 119 -7.91 1.28 4.08
CA THR A 119 -6.79 0.40 4.44
C THR A 119 -5.99 0.93 5.63
N LEU A 120 -5.66 2.22 5.61
CA LEU A 120 -4.92 2.86 6.71
C LEU A 120 -5.73 2.82 8.01
N ALA A 121 -7.03 3.10 7.96
CA ALA A 121 -7.89 3.08 9.14
C ALA A 121 -7.98 1.68 9.77
N HIS A 122 -8.06 0.62 8.96
CA HIS A 122 -8.05 -0.76 9.45
C HIS A 122 -6.73 -1.11 10.18
N LEU A 123 -5.61 -0.72 9.60
CA LEU A 123 -4.29 -0.95 10.20
C LEU A 123 -4.07 -0.11 11.47
N MET A 124 -4.57 1.14 11.52
CA MET A 124 -4.61 1.95 12.74
C MET A 124 -5.45 1.28 13.82
N PHE A 125 -6.63 0.79 13.46
CA PHE A 125 -7.54 0.14 14.40
C PHE A 125 -6.91 -1.13 15.00
N ALA A 126 -6.28 -1.96 14.16
CA ALA A 126 -5.56 -3.16 14.57
C ALA A 126 -4.32 -2.83 15.43
N HIS A 127 -3.67 -1.67 15.19
CA HIS A 127 -2.56 -1.19 16.00
C HIS A 127 -2.99 -0.67 17.38
N GLY A 128 -4.27 -0.31 17.54
CA GLY A 128 -4.82 0.22 18.78
C GLY A 128 -5.11 1.74 18.76
N ASP A 129 -4.79 2.41 17.65
CA ASP A 129 -5.03 3.85 17.44
C ASP A 129 -6.50 4.10 17.04
N LYS A 130 -7.44 3.57 17.85
CA LYS A 130 -8.87 3.47 17.49
C LYS A 130 -9.52 4.80 17.16
N LYS A 131 -9.17 5.87 17.88
CA LYS A 131 -9.73 7.20 17.65
C LYS A 131 -9.32 7.77 16.31
N GLU A 132 -8.05 7.67 15.99
CA GLU A 132 -7.46 8.10 14.73
C GLU A 132 -7.97 7.25 13.56
N ALA A 133 -8.16 5.95 13.79
CA ALA A 133 -8.77 5.04 12.82
C ALA A 133 -10.18 5.50 12.42
N VAL A 134 -11.04 5.77 13.40
CA VAL A 134 -12.42 6.27 13.15
C VAL A 134 -12.38 7.58 12.38
N ALA A 135 -11.53 8.53 12.77
CA ALA A 135 -11.41 9.82 12.06
C ALA A 135 -10.90 9.65 10.61
N THR A 136 -9.98 8.71 10.38
CA THR A 136 -9.46 8.39 9.05
C THR A 136 -10.54 7.74 8.18
N GLU A 137 -11.34 6.84 8.76
CA GLU A 137 -12.45 6.19 8.07
C GLU A 137 -13.60 7.16 7.76
N GLU A 138 -13.89 8.10 8.66
CA GLU A 138 -14.84 9.21 8.40
C GLU A 138 -14.39 10.04 7.18
N LYS A 139 -13.09 10.31 7.08
CA LYS A 139 -12.53 10.99 5.91
C LYS A 139 -12.69 10.14 4.64
N ALA A 140 -12.44 8.82 4.70
CA ALA A 140 -12.66 7.92 3.57
C ALA A 140 -14.11 8.00 3.08
N VAL A 141 -15.08 7.84 3.98
CA VAL A 141 -16.52 7.94 3.66
C VAL A 141 -16.88 9.29 3.05
N SER A 142 -16.33 10.39 3.55
CA SER A 142 -16.62 11.73 3.01
C SER A 142 -16.16 11.94 1.57
N LEU A 143 -15.14 11.19 1.14
CA LEU A 143 -14.59 11.27 -0.22
C LEU A 143 -15.31 10.37 -1.23
N LEU A 144 -16.12 9.41 -0.79
CA LEU A 144 -16.82 8.46 -1.68
C LEU A 144 -17.74 9.14 -2.71
N SER A 145 -18.31 10.28 -2.36
CA SER A 145 -19.18 11.05 -3.27
C SER A 145 -18.42 11.71 -4.43
N GLN A 146 -17.10 11.88 -4.29
CA GLN A 146 -16.24 12.48 -5.32
C GLN A 146 -15.59 11.43 -6.22
N ASP A 147 -15.76 10.15 -5.90
CA ASP A 147 -15.22 9.00 -6.63
C ASP A 147 -16.32 8.44 -7.54
N GLU A 148 -16.49 9.04 -8.72
CA GLU A 148 -17.58 8.68 -9.66
C GLU A 148 -17.39 7.27 -10.25
N ASP A 149 -16.13 6.88 -10.50
CA ASP A 149 -15.78 5.61 -11.17
C ASP A 149 -15.60 4.43 -10.21
N GLY A 150 -15.70 4.65 -8.90
CA GLY A 150 -15.42 3.66 -7.89
C GLY A 150 -16.48 2.56 -7.78
N ASN A 151 -16.05 1.37 -7.40
CA ASN A 151 -16.90 0.20 -7.21
C ASN A 151 -17.93 0.43 -6.11
N ALA A 152 -19.23 0.27 -6.44
CA ALA A 152 -20.34 0.51 -5.51
C ALA A 152 -20.31 -0.42 -4.28
N GLU A 153 -19.88 -1.68 -4.45
CA GLU A 153 -19.78 -2.65 -3.36
C GLU A 153 -18.69 -2.24 -2.37
N GLN A 154 -17.52 -1.83 -2.88
CA GLN A 154 -16.43 -1.32 -2.03
C GLN A 154 -16.84 -0.05 -1.28
N LYS A 155 -17.57 0.86 -1.94
CA LYS A 155 -18.08 2.08 -1.29
C LYS A 155 -19.04 1.75 -0.14
N GLU A 156 -19.90 0.76 -0.30
CA GLU A 156 -20.81 0.31 0.78
C GLU A 156 -20.04 -0.40 1.90
N GLU A 157 -18.97 -1.15 1.58
CA GLU A 157 -18.15 -1.78 2.60
C GLU A 157 -17.40 -0.74 3.47
N ILE A 158 -16.82 0.28 2.87
CA ILE A 158 -16.18 1.41 3.60
C ILE A 158 -17.17 2.06 4.59
N LYS A 159 -18.43 2.30 4.17
CA LYS A 159 -19.45 2.83 5.08
C LYS A 159 -19.77 1.89 6.25
N LYS A 160 -19.85 0.57 5.98
CA LYS A 160 -20.07 -0.44 7.02
C LYS A 160 -18.88 -0.54 7.96
N ASN A 161 -17.65 -0.41 7.45
CA ASN A 161 -16.43 -0.43 8.26
C ASN A 161 -16.42 0.71 9.27
N LEU A 162 -16.82 1.92 8.87
CA LEU A 162 -16.97 3.04 9.81
C LEU A 162 -17.94 2.71 10.96
N ILE A 163 -19.08 2.07 10.65
CA ILE A 163 -20.06 1.67 11.67
C ILE A 163 -19.43 0.67 12.65
N LYS A 164 -18.74 -0.38 12.12
CA LYS A 164 -18.05 -1.39 12.94
C LYS A 164 -16.99 -0.74 13.85
N MET A 165 -16.12 0.09 13.28
CA MET A 165 -15.05 0.77 14.03
C MET A 165 -15.60 1.64 15.17
N ARG A 166 -16.69 2.37 14.95
CA ARG A 166 -17.37 3.16 16.01
C ARG A 166 -17.93 2.29 17.13
N GLN A 167 -18.31 1.06 16.84
CA GLN A 167 -18.77 0.07 17.82
C GLN A 167 -17.62 -0.65 18.53
N GLY A 168 -16.37 -0.42 18.09
CA GLY A 168 -15.18 -1.07 18.64
C GLY A 168 -14.92 -2.47 18.11
N LEU A 169 -15.59 -2.84 17.01
CA LEU A 169 -15.55 -4.13 16.33
C LEU A 169 -14.53 -4.13 15.18
#